data_07b360a7805677d04012109850db198c
#
_entry.id   07b360a7805677d04012109850db198c
#
_cell.length_a   1.000
_cell.length_b   1.000
_cell.length_c   1.000
_cell.angle_alpha   90.00
_cell.angle_beta   90.00
_cell.angle_gamma   90.00
#
_symmetry.space_group_name_H-M   'P 1'
#
loop_
_entity.id
_entity.type
_entity.pdbx_description
1 polymer ?
#
loop_
_entity_poly.entity_id
_entity_poly.type
_entity_poly.pdbx_seq_one_letter_code
_entity_poly.pdbx_strand_id
1 'polypeptide(L)'
;MPEISIIVPCYNQAQYLDECLQSVLNQTYQDWECIIVNDGSPDNTEKIVEKWTEKDSRLIYIKKENGGVSSARNFGIEKANGKWILPLDGDDKINPLLLELASKEFEFNPDIIYCNAEFFGEKSGEVYLEDFNPTTLIFENQLLCTAFYKKEDWKKVGGYDESMHLGYEDWEFWIGLTQLKGDSLNVRKVQYTGLFYRIKKQSRNTEAVQNINNLKLRFYIFEKHKQFYFENLENYKKIALENKRLNRRIEYLEKHLNSKRVQIINKILSIFKF
;
A
#
# COMPACT_ATOMS: atom_id res chain seq x y z
N MET A 1 -7.56 24.58 6.36
CA MET A 1 -6.94 23.76 5.31
C MET A 1 -7.26 22.32 5.69
N PRO A 2 -7.59 21.46 4.74
CA PRO A 2 -7.92 20.07 5.04
C PRO A 2 -6.71 19.35 5.67
N GLU A 3 -6.96 18.37 6.52
CA GLU A 3 -5.88 17.56 7.10
C GLU A 3 -5.42 16.47 6.10
N ILE A 4 -6.36 15.89 5.34
CA ILE A 4 -6.11 14.81 4.39
C ILE A 4 -6.44 15.27 2.97
N SER A 5 -5.54 15.04 2.03
CA SER A 5 -5.81 15.15 0.57
C SER A 5 -5.84 13.76 -0.05
N ILE A 6 -7.01 13.38 -0.56
CA ILE A 6 -7.21 12.16 -1.33
C ILE A 6 -6.88 12.47 -2.78
N ILE A 7 -6.02 11.70 -3.41
CA ILE A 7 -5.59 11.90 -4.80
C ILE A 7 -6.12 10.76 -5.65
N VAL A 8 -7.00 11.09 -6.61
CA VAL A 8 -7.66 10.11 -7.48
C VAL A 8 -7.17 10.28 -8.91
N PRO A 9 -6.10 9.56 -9.34
CA PRO A 9 -5.67 9.57 -10.73
C PRO A 9 -6.68 8.80 -11.59
N CYS A 10 -7.06 9.36 -12.74
CA CYS A 10 -8.06 8.77 -13.64
C CYS A 10 -7.57 8.77 -15.09
N TYR A 11 -7.55 7.59 -15.69
CA TYR A 11 -7.38 7.42 -17.14
C TYR A 11 -8.25 6.27 -17.63
N ASN A 12 -9.23 6.57 -18.48
CA ASN A 12 -10.17 5.58 -19.03
C ASN A 12 -10.89 4.75 -17.95
N GLN A 13 -11.38 5.43 -16.89
CA GLN A 13 -12.01 4.80 -15.72
C GLN A 13 -13.42 5.34 -15.43
N ALA A 14 -14.04 6.06 -16.36
CA ALA A 14 -15.36 6.67 -16.19
C ALA A 14 -16.40 5.73 -15.55
N GLN A 15 -16.40 4.48 -15.94
CA GLN A 15 -17.35 3.46 -15.48
C GLN A 15 -17.23 3.09 -13.98
N TYR A 16 -16.12 3.46 -13.32
CA TYR A 16 -15.85 3.10 -11.91
C TYR A 16 -15.91 4.32 -10.98
N LEU A 17 -15.76 5.52 -11.53
CA LEU A 17 -15.63 6.75 -10.75
C LEU A 17 -16.82 7.03 -9.83
N ASP A 18 -18.03 6.66 -10.22
CA ASP A 18 -19.20 6.86 -9.37
C ASP A 18 -19.09 6.09 -8.06
N GLU A 19 -18.62 4.84 -8.08
CA GLU A 19 -18.39 4.05 -6.86
C GLU A 19 -17.23 4.59 -6.03
N CYS A 20 -16.14 4.98 -6.69
CA CYS A 20 -14.96 5.54 -6.05
C CYS A 20 -15.31 6.83 -5.30
N LEU A 21 -15.87 7.82 -5.99
CA LEU A 21 -16.17 9.13 -5.42
C LEU A 21 -17.28 9.07 -4.37
N GLN A 22 -18.28 8.20 -4.56
CA GLN A 22 -19.29 7.95 -3.52
C GLN A 22 -18.64 7.43 -2.23
N SER A 23 -17.63 6.55 -2.32
CA SER A 23 -16.92 6.04 -1.15
C SER A 23 -16.13 7.11 -0.40
N VAL A 24 -15.63 8.12 -1.11
CA VAL A 24 -14.98 9.30 -0.53
C VAL A 24 -16.01 10.18 0.19
N LEU A 25 -17.16 10.48 -0.43
CA LEU A 25 -18.21 11.26 0.22
C LEU A 25 -18.81 10.58 1.46
N ASN A 26 -18.80 9.26 1.51
CA ASN A 26 -19.32 8.48 2.62
C ASN A 26 -18.36 8.42 3.83
N GLN A 27 -17.20 9.06 3.79
CA GLN A 27 -16.25 9.06 4.92
C GLN A 27 -16.84 9.79 6.12
N THR A 28 -16.74 9.19 7.30
CA THR A 28 -17.21 9.76 8.58
C THR A 28 -16.35 10.94 9.04
N TYR A 29 -15.05 10.89 8.82
CA TYR A 29 -14.13 11.99 9.01
C TYR A 29 -14.32 13.05 7.92
N GLN A 30 -14.44 14.33 8.28
CA GLN A 30 -14.85 15.38 7.34
C GLN A 30 -13.76 16.38 6.94
N ASP A 31 -12.58 16.34 7.58
CA ASP A 31 -11.49 17.29 7.29
C ASP A 31 -10.57 16.77 6.17
N TRP A 32 -11.15 16.70 4.97
CA TRP A 32 -10.48 16.24 3.76
C TRP A 32 -10.84 17.06 2.52
N GLU A 33 -9.98 17.00 1.53
CA GLU A 33 -10.24 17.35 0.13
C GLU A 33 -9.95 16.12 -0.75
N CYS A 34 -10.56 16.07 -1.93
CA CYS A 34 -10.30 15.02 -2.92
C CYS A 34 -9.98 15.65 -4.27
N ILE A 35 -8.76 15.43 -4.76
CA ILE A 35 -8.28 15.95 -6.03
C ILE A 35 -8.36 14.84 -7.08
N ILE A 36 -9.28 14.99 -8.00
CA ILE A 36 -9.52 14.07 -9.11
C ILE A 36 -8.70 14.55 -10.30
N VAL A 37 -7.70 13.76 -10.68
CA VAL A 37 -6.75 14.09 -11.74
C VAL A 37 -7.12 13.33 -13.01
N ASN A 38 -7.71 14.01 -13.98
CA ASN A 38 -7.95 13.45 -15.30
C ASN A 38 -6.64 13.51 -16.13
N ASP A 39 -6.02 12.34 -16.30
CA ASP A 39 -4.76 12.18 -17.03
C ASP A 39 -5.01 12.04 -18.55
N GLY A 40 -5.80 12.95 -19.13
CA GLY A 40 -6.09 12.96 -20.55
C GLY A 40 -6.99 11.79 -20.99
N SER A 41 -7.97 11.40 -20.17
CA SER A 41 -8.90 10.30 -20.47
C SER A 41 -9.67 10.54 -21.76
N PRO A 42 -9.75 9.53 -22.66
CA PRO A 42 -10.54 9.62 -23.90
C PRO A 42 -12.03 9.34 -23.71
N ASP A 43 -12.44 8.84 -22.54
CA ASP A 43 -13.80 8.45 -22.19
C ASP A 43 -14.61 9.60 -21.56
N ASN A 44 -15.75 9.30 -20.94
CA ASN A 44 -16.63 10.28 -20.30
C ASN A 44 -16.19 10.72 -18.90
N THR A 45 -14.92 10.49 -18.49
CA THR A 45 -14.38 10.85 -17.17
C THR A 45 -14.72 12.29 -16.78
N GLU A 46 -14.46 13.26 -17.67
CA GLU A 46 -14.72 14.69 -17.41
C GLU A 46 -16.18 14.96 -17.02
N LYS A 47 -17.13 14.47 -17.82
CA LYS A 47 -18.57 14.68 -17.57
C LYS A 47 -19.06 14.04 -16.26
N ILE A 48 -18.45 12.93 -15.85
CA ILE A 48 -18.78 12.28 -14.58
C ILE A 48 -18.26 13.10 -13.43
N VAL A 49 -16.99 13.51 -13.48
CA VAL A 49 -16.38 14.27 -12.40
C VAL A 49 -17.03 15.63 -12.21
N GLU A 50 -17.40 16.34 -13.27
CA GLU A 50 -18.16 17.61 -13.20
C GLU A 50 -19.43 17.47 -12.34
N LYS A 51 -20.22 16.42 -12.54
CA LYS A 51 -21.42 16.16 -11.74
C LYS A 51 -21.10 15.92 -10.24
N TRP A 52 -19.93 15.39 -9.93
CA TRP A 52 -19.51 15.16 -8.57
C TRP A 52 -19.00 16.43 -7.90
N THR A 53 -18.26 17.27 -8.62
CA THR A 53 -17.78 18.56 -8.09
C THR A 53 -18.93 19.56 -7.84
N GLU A 54 -20.05 19.43 -8.55
CA GLU A 54 -21.28 20.18 -8.26
C GLU A 54 -21.98 19.75 -6.97
N LYS A 55 -21.77 18.49 -6.51
CA LYS A 55 -22.39 17.96 -5.29
C LYS A 55 -21.65 18.37 -4.02
N ASP A 56 -20.31 18.45 -4.08
CA ASP A 56 -19.49 18.75 -2.90
C ASP A 56 -18.24 19.52 -3.31
N SER A 57 -18.07 20.69 -2.74
CA SER A 57 -16.96 21.60 -3.05
C SER A 57 -15.57 21.08 -2.61
N ARG A 58 -15.51 20.03 -1.80
CA ARG A 58 -14.25 19.35 -1.42
C ARG A 58 -13.71 18.46 -2.53
N LEU A 59 -14.52 18.15 -3.54
CA LEU A 59 -14.11 17.43 -4.76
C LEU A 59 -13.57 18.44 -5.76
N ILE A 60 -12.32 18.34 -6.10
CA ILE A 60 -11.58 19.27 -6.96
C ILE A 60 -11.18 18.53 -8.22
N TYR A 61 -11.63 19.05 -9.38
CA TYR A 61 -11.25 18.50 -10.68
C TYR A 61 -10.06 19.23 -11.27
N ILE A 62 -9.07 18.48 -11.72
CA ILE A 62 -7.96 18.99 -12.51
C ILE A 62 -7.69 18.05 -13.70
N LYS A 63 -7.20 18.63 -14.80
CA LYS A 63 -6.92 17.89 -16.04
C LYS A 63 -5.50 18.17 -16.51
N LYS A 64 -4.85 17.18 -17.07
CA LYS A 64 -3.53 17.28 -17.71
C LYS A 64 -3.47 16.40 -18.96
N GLU A 65 -2.46 16.59 -19.77
CA GLU A 65 -2.12 15.64 -20.82
C GLU A 65 -1.66 14.32 -20.21
N ASN A 66 -1.95 13.19 -20.90
CA ASN A 66 -1.60 11.87 -20.41
C ASN A 66 -0.09 11.74 -20.17
N GLY A 67 0.26 11.40 -18.96
CA GLY A 67 1.64 11.16 -18.51
C GLY A 67 1.80 9.89 -17.68
N GLY A 68 0.71 9.14 -17.49
CA GLY A 68 0.69 7.94 -16.67
C GLY A 68 0.40 8.21 -15.18
N VAL A 69 0.17 7.14 -14.43
CA VAL A 69 -0.32 7.21 -13.06
C VAL A 69 0.61 7.95 -12.10
N SER A 70 1.93 7.76 -12.21
CA SER A 70 2.92 8.49 -11.41
C SER A 70 2.81 10.00 -11.63
N SER A 71 2.76 10.42 -12.89
CA SER A 71 2.61 11.82 -13.28
C SER A 71 1.29 12.42 -12.81
N ALA A 72 0.18 11.65 -12.92
CA ALA A 72 -1.11 12.07 -12.43
C ALA A 72 -1.13 12.23 -10.90
N ARG A 73 -0.57 11.25 -10.15
CA ARG A 73 -0.44 11.36 -8.69
C ARG A 73 0.41 12.55 -8.30
N ASN A 74 1.59 12.72 -8.88
CA ASN A 74 2.47 13.86 -8.61
C ASN A 74 1.77 15.19 -8.84
N PHE A 75 1.09 15.34 -9.99
CA PHE A 75 0.36 16.56 -10.34
C PHE A 75 -0.76 16.88 -9.34
N GLY A 76 -1.50 15.87 -8.87
CA GLY A 76 -2.50 16.03 -7.82
C GLY A 76 -1.90 16.41 -6.48
N ILE A 77 -0.82 15.75 -6.07
CA ILE A 77 -0.15 16.00 -4.79
C ILE A 77 0.46 17.41 -4.73
N GLU A 78 1.00 17.91 -5.82
CA GLU A 78 1.48 19.30 -5.88
C GLU A 78 0.37 20.32 -5.52
N LYS A 79 -0.86 20.08 -5.98
CA LYS A 79 -2.03 20.94 -5.73
C LYS A 79 -2.70 20.70 -4.38
N ALA A 80 -2.37 19.60 -3.71
CA ALA A 80 -2.93 19.23 -2.41
C ALA A 80 -2.61 20.25 -1.32
N ASN A 81 -3.56 20.49 -0.41
CA ASN A 81 -3.38 21.38 0.74
C ASN A 81 -3.25 20.60 2.06
N GLY A 82 -3.64 19.32 2.07
CA GLY A 82 -3.57 18.47 3.24
C GLY A 82 -2.13 18.12 3.64
N LYS A 83 -1.95 17.94 4.93
CA LYS A 83 -0.69 17.42 5.49
C LYS A 83 -0.47 15.96 5.08
N TRP A 84 -1.55 15.18 5.10
CA TRP A 84 -1.56 13.77 4.76
C TRP A 84 -2.09 13.55 3.34
N ILE A 85 -1.40 12.70 2.61
CA ILE A 85 -1.80 12.27 1.26
C ILE A 85 -2.32 10.84 1.35
N LEU A 86 -3.44 10.59 0.69
CA LEU A 86 -4.00 9.26 0.44
C LEU A 86 -4.23 9.08 -1.06
N PRO A 87 -3.40 8.34 -1.78
CA PRO A 87 -3.73 7.94 -3.15
C PRO A 87 -4.90 6.94 -3.13
N LEU A 88 -5.81 7.10 -4.07
CA LEU A 88 -6.93 6.18 -4.28
C LEU A 88 -7.13 6.00 -5.77
N ASP A 89 -6.91 4.82 -6.31
CA ASP A 89 -7.12 4.57 -7.73
C ASP A 89 -8.62 4.70 -8.08
N GLY A 90 -8.92 5.32 -9.22
CA GLY A 90 -10.29 5.69 -9.60
C GLY A 90 -11.23 4.51 -9.85
N ASP A 91 -10.73 3.28 -9.80
CA ASP A 91 -11.50 2.03 -9.87
C ASP A 91 -11.66 1.32 -8.51
N ASP A 92 -11.04 1.83 -7.44
CA ASP A 92 -11.12 1.28 -6.09
C ASP A 92 -12.14 2.04 -5.22
N LYS A 93 -12.39 1.53 -4.01
CA LYS A 93 -13.27 2.14 -3.00
C LYS A 93 -12.63 2.09 -1.64
N ILE A 94 -12.96 3.06 -0.79
CA ILE A 94 -12.56 3.07 0.62
C ILE A 94 -13.76 2.89 1.53
N ASN A 95 -13.55 2.20 2.65
CA ASN A 95 -14.56 1.95 3.66
C ASN A 95 -14.86 3.25 4.45
N PRO A 96 -16.11 3.54 4.84
CA PRO A 96 -16.50 4.80 5.47
C PRO A 96 -15.72 5.23 6.71
N LEU A 97 -15.14 4.31 7.46
CA LEU A 97 -14.37 4.62 8.68
C LEU A 97 -12.87 4.77 8.44
N LEU A 98 -12.37 4.60 7.20
CA LEU A 98 -10.94 4.57 6.95
C LEU A 98 -10.25 5.86 7.40
N LEU A 99 -10.75 7.03 6.97
CA LEU A 99 -10.13 8.31 7.32
C LEU A 99 -10.18 8.59 8.81
N GLU A 100 -11.30 8.25 9.48
CA GLU A 100 -11.45 8.42 10.91
C GLU A 100 -10.47 7.56 11.71
N LEU A 101 -10.31 6.30 11.33
CA LEU A 101 -9.39 5.39 12.00
C LEU A 101 -7.93 5.78 11.75
N ALA A 102 -7.60 6.20 10.53
CA ALA A 102 -6.27 6.68 10.20
C ALA A 102 -5.92 7.99 10.93
N SER A 103 -6.89 8.92 11.09
CA SER A 103 -6.65 10.18 11.79
C SER A 103 -6.30 9.98 13.27
N LYS A 104 -6.79 8.93 13.91
CA LYS A 104 -6.42 8.57 15.29
C LYS A 104 -4.95 8.14 15.42
N GLU A 105 -4.37 7.64 14.33
CA GLU A 105 -2.95 7.28 14.31
C GLU A 105 -2.03 8.51 14.17
N PHE A 106 -2.53 9.66 13.72
CA PHE A 106 -1.71 10.87 13.49
C PHE A 106 -1.03 11.40 14.76
N GLU A 107 -1.61 11.16 15.95
CA GLU A 107 -1.01 11.54 17.24
C GLU A 107 0.34 10.86 17.50
N PHE A 108 0.55 9.66 16.95
CA PHE A 108 1.81 8.91 17.05
C PHE A 108 2.87 9.37 16.05
N ASN A 109 2.57 10.42 15.28
CA ASN A 109 3.45 11.00 14.25
C ASN A 109 4.04 9.95 13.28
N PRO A 110 3.24 9.04 12.70
CA PRO A 110 3.74 8.03 11.78
C PRO A 110 4.29 8.64 10.49
N ASP A 111 5.07 7.85 9.75
CA ASP A 111 5.53 8.18 8.41
C ASP A 111 4.62 7.57 7.35
N ILE A 112 4.13 6.35 7.62
CA ILE A 112 3.19 5.62 6.77
C ILE A 112 2.08 5.03 7.63
N ILE A 113 0.82 5.14 7.16
CA ILE A 113 -0.32 4.41 7.74
C ILE A 113 -0.98 3.61 6.63
N TYR A 114 -1.18 2.31 6.85
CA TYR A 114 -1.89 1.44 5.91
C TYR A 114 -2.99 0.65 6.62
N CYS A 115 -3.83 -0.03 5.85
CA CYS A 115 -4.94 -0.81 6.37
C CYS A 115 -5.04 -2.17 5.68
N ASN A 116 -5.88 -3.06 6.21
CA ASN A 116 -6.25 -4.27 5.50
C ASN A 116 -7.10 -3.94 4.26
N ALA A 117 -7.10 -4.84 3.29
CA ALA A 117 -7.84 -4.69 2.06
C ALA A 117 -8.64 -5.94 1.71
N GLU A 118 -9.60 -5.78 0.81
CA GLU A 118 -10.42 -6.86 0.26
C GLU A 118 -10.54 -6.70 -1.26
N PHE A 119 -10.45 -7.82 -1.98
CA PHE A 119 -10.74 -7.84 -3.41
C PHE A 119 -12.23 -7.76 -3.69
N PHE A 120 -12.59 -7.05 -4.76
CA PHE A 120 -13.94 -7.06 -5.28
C PHE A 120 -13.95 -6.97 -6.82
N GLY A 121 -15.10 -7.12 -7.46
CA GLY A 121 -15.23 -7.18 -8.92
C GLY A 121 -15.17 -8.62 -9.44
N GLU A 122 -14.24 -8.93 -10.32
CA GLU A 122 -14.09 -10.28 -10.91
C GLU A 122 -13.62 -11.35 -9.89
N LYS A 123 -13.06 -10.93 -8.78
CA LYS A 123 -12.62 -11.80 -7.68
C LYS A 123 -12.99 -11.12 -6.37
N SER A 124 -13.32 -11.91 -5.36
CA SER A 124 -13.55 -11.46 -3.99
C SER A 124 -12.63 -12.19 -3.02
N GLY A 125 -12.46 -11.63 -1.82
CA GLY A 125 -11.70 -12.22 -0.72
C GLY A 125 -10.70 -11.24 -0.13
N GLU A 126 -10.16 -11.60 1.02
CA GLU A 126 -9.19 -10.77 1.74
C GLU A 126 -7.87 -10.65 0.96
N VAL A 127 -7.28 -9.47 0.99
CA VAL A 127 -5.89 -9.24 0.58
C VAL A 127 -5.06 -9.44 1.83
N TYR A 128 -4.28 -10.51 1.85
CA TYR A 128 -3.38 -10.75 2.97
C TYR A 128 -2.18 -9.78 2.89
N LEU A 129 -2.09 -8.91 3.87
CA LEU A 129 -0.95 -8.01 4.07
C LEU A 129 -0.27 -8.38 5.39
N GLU A 130 1.00 -8.72 5.32
CA GLU A 130 1.83 -8.92 6.51
C GLU A 130 2.07 -7.60 7.24
N ASP A 131 2.58 -7.67 8.45
CA ASP A 131 3.08 -6.48 9.12
C ASP A 131 4.33 -5.97 8.39
N PHE A 132 4.40 -4.66 8.21
CA PHE A 132 5.47 -4.03 7.45
C PHE A 132 6.84 -4.35 8.04
N ASN A 133 7.76 -4.76 7.17
CA ASN A 133 9.14 -5.07 7.52
C ASN A 133 10.10 -4.44 6.50
N PRO A 134 10.88 -3.42 6.87
CA PRO A 134 11.78 -2.74 5.94
C PRO A 134 12.84 -3.66 5.32
N THR A 135 13.24 -4.73 6.02
CA THR A 135 14.24 -5.69 5.51
C THR A 135 13.70 -6.55 4.37
N THR A 136 12.41 -6.90 4.38
CA THR A 136 11.79 -7.70 3.32
C THR A 136 11.23 -6.84 2.19
N LEU A 137 11.10 -5.53 2.40
CA LEU A 137 10.64 -4.59 1.36
C LEU A 137 11.52 -4.61 0.09
N ILE A 138 12.80 -4.96 0.20
CA ILE A 138 13.68 -5.12 -0.98
C ILE A 138 13.29 -6.29 -1.89
N PHE A 139 12.50 -7.25 -1.41
CA PHE A 139 12.12 -8.44 -2.17
C PHE A 139 10.71 -8.35 -2.73
N GLU A 140 9.81 -7.67 -2.03
CA GLU A 140 8.39 -7.60 -2.39
C GLU A 140 7.73 -6.31 -1.92
N ASN A 141 6.72 -5.87 -2.66
CA ASN A 141 5.87 -4.75 -2.23
C ASN A 141 4.94 -5.22 -1.11
N GLN A 142 5.07 -4.62 0.06
CA GLN A 142 4.29 -4.97 1.26
C GLN A 142 3.09 -4.04 1.48
N LEU A 143 3.03 -2.95 0.75
CA LEU A 143 2.00 -1.93 0.90
C LEU A 143 1.26 -1.75 -0.42
N LEU A 144 -0.04 -1.56 -0.34
CA LEU A 144 -0.82 -1.08 -1.47
C LEU A 144 -0.57 0.41 -1.68
N CYS A 145 -0.83 0.92 -2.90
CA CYS A 145 -0.65 2.34 -3.16
C CYS A 145 -1.54 3.22 -2.26
N THR A 146 -2.71 2.70 -1.84
CA THR A 146 -3.65 3.37 -0.93
C THR A 146 -3.17 3.25 0.51
N ALA A 147 -2.13 4.00 0.85
CA ALA A 147 -1.62 4.19 2.19
C ALA A 147 -1.35 5.69 2.43
N PHE A 148 -1.49 6.13 3.68
CA PHE A 148 -1.27 7.54 4.03
C PHE A 148 0.21 7.79 4.26
N TYR A 149 0.67 8.95 3.80
CA TYR A 149 2.00 9.49 4.07
C TYR A 149 1.96 11.02 4.08
N LYS A 150 2.99 11.65 4.63
CA LYS A 150 3.06 13.12 4.70
C LYS A 150 3.44 13.72 3.35
N LYS A 151 2.76 14.79 2.93
CA LYS A 151 3.10 15.53 1.71
C LYS A 151 4.56 16.01 1.71
N GLU A 152 5.07 16.43 2.87
CA GLU A 152 6.46 16.87 3.00
C GLU A 152 7.46 15.74 2.70
N ASP A 153 7.15 14.50 3.06
CA ASP A 153 8.03 13.36 2.81
C ASP A 153 7.99 12.96 1.33
N TRP A 154 6.81 13.00 0.68
CA TRP A 154 6.72 12.88 -0.78
C TRP A 154 7.63 13.89 -1.49
N LYS A 155 7.65 15.14 -1.03
CA LYS A 155 8.51 16.18 -1.62
C LYS A 155 10.00 15.87 -1.42
N LYS A 156 10.40 15.37 -0.24
CA LYS A 156 11.79 15.03 0.09
C LYS A 156 12.31 13.83 -0.73
N VAL A 157 11.44 12.84 -0.99
CA VAL A 157 11.76 11.67 -1.83
C VAL A 157 11.86 12.04 -3.31
N GLY A 158 11.22 13.13 -3.73
CA GLY A 158 11.17 13.57 -5.13
C GLY A 158 9.94 13.12 -5.88
N GLY A 159 8.90 12.62 -5.16
CA GLY A 159 7.64 12.15 -5.73
C GLY A 159 7.70 10.73 -6.27
N TYR A 160 6.63 10.33 -6.97
CA TYR A 160 6.59 9.07 -7.72
C TYR A 160 7.45 9.15 -8.97
N ASP A 161 8.12 8.07 -9.31
CA ASP A 161 8.96 8.00 -10.51
C ASP A 161 8.09 7.92 -11.79
N GLU A 162 8.10 8.99 -12.57
CA GLU A 162 7.28 9.10 -13.78
C GLU A 162 7.79 8.23 -14.95
N SER A 163 8.99 7.68 -14.85
CA SER A 163 9.50 6.73 -15.85
C SER A 163 8.93 5.31 -15.67
N MET A 164 8.29 5.02 -14.53
CA MET A 164 7.73 3.71 -14.21
C MET A 164 6.31 3.53 -14.77
N HIS A 165 6.18 3.38 -16.09
CA HIS A 165 4.87 3.27 -16.75
C HIS A 165 4.20 1.89 -16.62
N LEU A 166 4.97 0.84 -16.31
CA LEU A 166 4.50 -0.55 -16.31
C LEU A 166 4.04 -1.06 -14.94
N GLY A 167 4.12 -0.26 -13.89
CA GLY A 167 3.78 -0.63 -12.52
C GLY A 167 4.97 -0.60 -11.56
N TYR A 168 4.74 -0.96 -10.29
CA TYR A 168 5.70 -0.94 -9.18
C TYR A 168 6.18 0.48 -8.78
N GLU A 169 5.51 1.52 -9.27
CA GLU A 169 5.79 2.91 -8.90
C GLU A 169 5.53 3.18 -7.41
N ASP A 170 4.56 2.47 -6.83
CA ASP A 170 4.26 2.50 -5.40
C ASP A 170 5.36 1.81 -4.59
N TRP A 171 5.82 0.64 -5.03
CA TRP A 171 6.91 -0.08 -4.35
C TRP A 171 8.21 0.73 -4.35
N GLU A 172 8.57 1.32 -5.47
CA GLU A 172 9.73 2.20 -5.58
C GLU A 172 9.61 3.38 -4.60
N PHE A 173 8.43 4.00 -4.55
CA PHE A 173 8.15 5.11 -3.64
C PHE A 173 8.28 4.71 -2.16
N TRP A 174 7.77 3.53 -1.78
CA TRP A 174 7.90 2.99 -0.42
C TRP A 174 9.37 2.73 -0.03
N ILE A 175 10.18 2.25 -0.95
CA ILE A 175 11.63 2.11 -0.75
C ILE A 175 12.26 3.49 -0.52
N GLY A 176 11.93 4.48 -1.34
CA GLY A 176 12.41 5.86 -1.19
C GLY A 176 12.05 6.48 0.17
N LEU A 177 10.81 6.29 0.63
CA LEU A 177 10.37 6.74 1.95
C LEU A 177 11.12 6.02 3.08
N THR A 178 11.30 4.72 2.96
CA THR A 178 12.04 3.92 3.94
C THR A 178 13.49 4.38 4.06
N GLN A 179 14.15 4.65 2.94
CA GLN A 179 15.51 5.22 2.92
C GLN A 179 15.56 6.61 3.55
N LEU A 180 14.60 7.48 3.25
CA LEU A 180 14.53 8.83 3.80
C LEU A 180 14.46 8.83 5.33
N LYS A 181 13.76 7.86 5.92
CA LYS A 181 13.51 7.77 7.36
C LYS A 181 14.53 6.90 8.09
N GLY A 182 15.12 5.92 7.43
CA GLY A 182 16.07 4.99 8.03
C GLY A 182 15.52 4.33 9.31
N ASP A 183 16.32 4.26 10.35
CA ASP A 183 15.96 3.64 11.63
C ASP A 183 14.82 4.35 12.38
N SER A 184 14.49 5.58 11.99
CA SER A 184 13.37 6.34 12.61
C SER A 184 12.02 6.08 11.95
N LEU A 185 11.95 5.23 10.92
CA LEU A 185 10.73 4.92 10.19
C LEU A 185 9.65 4.38 11.13
N ASN A 186 8.51 5.07 11.16
CA ASN A 186 7.33 4.71 11.95
C ASN A 186 6.17 4.35 11.04
N VAL A 187 5.89 3.05 10.91
CA VAL A 187 4.79 2.53 10.09
C VAL A 187 3.70 1.99 10.99
N ARG A 188 2.46 2.40 10.75
CA ARG A 188 1.29 2.01 11.53
C ARG A 188 0.29 1.26 10.64
N LYS A 189 -0.29 0.18 11.16
CA LYS A 189 -1.34 -0.59 10.49
C LYS A 189 -2.66 -0.40 11.22
N VAL A 190 -3.65 0.16 10.54
CA VAL A 190 -5.02 0.18 11.01
C VAL A 190 -5.61 -1.22 10.81
N GLN A 191 -5.97 -1.90 11.91
CA GLN A 191 -6.54 -3.25 11.89
C GLN A 191 -8.00 -3.23 11.44
N TYR A 192 -8.22 -2.79 10.20
CA TYR A 192 -9.54 -2.59 9.61
C TYR A 192 -9.46 -2.75 8.08
N THR A 193 -10.46 -3.40 7.48
CA THR A 193 -10.57 -3.46 6.01
C THR A 193 -10.99 -2.11 5.47
N GLY A 194 -10.00 -1.26 5.19
CA GLY A 194 -10.20 0.11 4.76
C GLY A 194 -10.27 0.27 3.26
N LEU A 195 -9.69 -0.64 2.48
CA LEU A 195 -9.63 -0.58 1.02
C LEU A 195 -10.37 -1.76 0.41
N PHE A 196 -11.19 -1.47 -0.60
CA PHE A 196 -11.72 -2.44 -1.55
C PHE A 196 -10.99 -2.28 -2.87
N TYR A 197 -10.13 -3.27 -3.19
CA TYR A 197 -9.28 -3.29 -4.37
C TYR A 197 -9.99 -4.03 -5.52
N ARG A 198 -10.22 -3.36 -6.65
CA ARG A 198 -10.97 -3.93 -7.77
C ARG A 198 -10.10 -4.85 -8.63
N ILE A 199 -10.56 -6.08 -8.80
CA ILE A 199 -10.01 -7.00 -9.80
C ILE A 199 -10.82 -6.87 -11.09
N LYS A 200 -10.09 -6.62 -12.19
CA LYS A 200 -10.63 -6.50 -13.55
C LYS A 200 -10.10 -7.62 -14.43
N LYS A 201 -10.81 -7.97 -15.50
CA LYS A 201 -10.35 -8.96 -16.51
C LYS A 201 -9.01 -8.57 -17.15
N GLN A 202 -8.80 -7.29 -17.34
CA GLN A 202 -7.54 -6.71 -17.82
C GLN A 202 -7.10 -5.61 -16.86
N SER A 203 -5.89 -5.69 -16.34
CA SER A 203 -5.30 -4.69 -15.48
C SER A 203 -3.82 -4.49 -15.80
N ARG A 204 -3.28 -3.32 -15.50
CA ARG A 204 -1.84 -3.01 -15.59
C ARG A 204 -0.98 -4.01 -14.81
N ASN A 205 -1.46 -4.43 -13.65
CA ASN A 205 -0.76 -5.42 -12.82
C ASN A 205 -0.58 -6.77 -13.54
N THR A 206 -1.50 -7.14 -14.43
CA THR A 206 -1.36 -8.35 -15.24
C THR A 206 -0.18 -8.24 -16.23
N GLU A 207 0.08 -7.04 -16.75
CA GLU A 207 1.21 -6.76 -17.65
C GLU A 207 2.54 -6.64 -16.88
N ALA A 208 2.52 -6.03 -15.70
CA ALA A 208 3.70 -5.92 -14.84
C ALA A 208 4.22 -7.30 -14.36
N VAL A 209 3.32 -8.25 -14.13
CA VAL A 209 3.65 -9.61 -13.66
C VAL A 209 4.17 -10.51 -14.81
N GLN A 210 4.05 -10.11 -16.07
CA GLN A 210 4.68 -10.88 -17.16
C GLN A 210 6.21 -10.93 -16.97
N ASN A 211 6.79 -12.12 -17.00
CA ASN A 211 8.16 -12.43 -16.54
C ASN A 211 9.25 -11.44 -16.96
N ILE A 212 9.25 -10.96 -18.20
CA ILE A 212 10.30 -10.04 -18.69
C ILE A 212 10.13 -8.63 -18.11
N ASN A 213 8.90 -8.13 -18.04
CA ASN A 213 8.62 -6.78 -17.49
C ASN A 213 8.90 -6.74 -15.99
N ASN A 214 8.50 -7.77 -15.27
CA ASN A 214 8.77 -7.91 -13.84
C ASN A 214 10.28 -7.82 -13.54
N LEU A 215 11.11 -8.58 -14.26
CA LEU A 215 12.57 -8.55 -14.07
C LEU A 215 13.16 -7.18 -14.37
N LYS A 216 12.71 -6.52 -15.44
CA LYS A 216 13.19 -5.18 -15.81
C LYS A 216 12.84 -4.14 -14.73
N LEU A 217 11.60 -4.15 -14.23
CA LEU A 217 11.15 -3.23 -13.19
C LEU A 217 11.92 -3.46 -11.88
N ARG A 218 12.07 -4.71 -11.45
CA ARG A 218 12.86 -5.07 -10.26
C ARG A 218 14.33 -4.65 -10.38
N PHE A 219 14.92 -4.86 -11.56
CA PHE A 219 16.29 -4.44 -11.83
C PHE A 219 16.43 -2.91 -11.80
N TYR A 220 15.47 -2.19 -12.38
CA TYR A 220 15.43 -0.73 -12.33
C TYR A 220 15.36 -0.20 -10.88
N ILE A 221 14.46 -0.75 -10.07
CA ILE A 221 14.34 -0.40 -8.64
C ILE A 221 15.65 -0.70 -7.90
N PHE A 222 16.24 -1.88 -8.14
CA PHE A 222 17.53 -2.25 -7.57
C PHE A 222 18.63 -1.26 -7.92
N GLU A 223 18.80 -0.90 -9.19
CA GLU A 223 19.85 0.04 -9.63
C GLU A 223 19.66 1.43 -9.00
N LYS A 224 18.42 1.89 -8.90
CA LYS A 224 18.08 3.18 -8.30
C LYS A 224 18.38 3.22 -6.79
N HIS A 225 18.12 2.12 -6.10
CA HIS A 225 18.24 2.02 -4.63
C HIS A 225 19.31 1.03 -4.17
N LYS A 226 20.32 0.76 -4.98
CA LYS A 226 21.32 -0.32 -4.76
C LYS A 226 21.98 -0.29 -3.38
N GLN A 227 22.25 0.88 -2.82
CA GLN A 227 22.85 0.99 -1.49
C GLN A 227 21.92 0.45 -0.41
N PHE A 228 20.65 0.82 -0.45
CA PHE A 228 19.62 0.29 0.45
C PHE A 228 19.48 -1.23 0.34
N TYR A 229 19.55 -1.76 -0.88
CA TYR A 229 19.55 -3.20 -1.10
C TYR A 229 20.75 -3.89 -0.46
N PHE A 230 21.96 -3.37 -0.61
CA PHE A 230 23.16 -3.96 0.00
C PHE A 230 23.10 -3.94 1.52
N GLU A 231 22.68 -2.84 2.13
CA GLU A 231 22.55 -2.72 3.58
C GLU A 231 21.53 -3.73 4.14
N ASN A 232 20.38 -3.88 3.46
CA ASN A 232 19.32 -4.79 3.90
C ASN A 232 19.61 -6.26 3.55
N LEU A 233 20.35 -6.57 2.51
CA LEU A 233 20.79 -7.93 2.21
C LEU A 233 21.68 -8.51 3.32
N GLU A 234 22.59 -7.74 3.90
CA GLU A 234 23.40 -8.19 5.04
C GLU A 234 22.54 -8.45 6.27
N ASN A 235 21.53 -7.61 6.53
CA ASN A 235 20.58 -7.82 7.61
C ASN A 235 19.73 -9.08 7.36
N TYR A 236 19.21 -9.24 6.14
CA TYR A 236 18.45 -10.42 5.73
C TYR A 236 19.26 -11.71 5.91
N LYS A 237 20.53 -11.72 5.51
CA LYS A 237 21.43 -12.86 5.68
C LYS A 237 21.60 -13.26 7.14
N LYS A 238 21.74 -12.28 8.05
CA LYS A 238 21.79 -12.53 9.50
C LYS A 238 20.51 -13.18 10.00
N ILE A 239 19.33 -12.62 9.64
CA ILE A 239 18.02 -13.15 10.01
C ILE A 239 17.81 -14.56 9.45
N ALA A 240 18.14 -14.80 8.18
CA ALA A 240 18.02 -16.11 7.56
C ALA A 240 18.89 -17.18 8.24
N LEU A 241 20.10 -16.82 8.65
CA LEU A 241 20.98 -17.72 9.40
C LEU A 241 20.44 -18.04 10.80
N GLU A 242 19.86 -17.05 11.47
CA GLU A 242 19.24 -17.23 12.78
C GLU A 242 17.98 -18.11 12.67
N ASN A 243 17.10 -17.85 11.73
CA ASN A 243 15.92 -18.68 11.45
C ASN A 243 16.31 -20.12 11.15
N LYS A 244 17.39 -20.36 10.38
CA LYS A 244 17.90 -21.71 10.13
C LYS A 244 18.38 -22.40 11.43
N ARG A 245 18.98 -21.66 12.36
CA ARG A 245 19.38 -22.19 13.69
C ARG A 245 18.15 -22.50 14.53
N LEU A 246 17.16 -21.62 14.57
CA LEU A 246 15.91 -21.81 15.31
C LEU A 246 15.13 -23.02 14.78
N ASN A 247 14.96 -23.15 13.48
CA ASN A 247 14.26 -24.30 12.87
C ASN A 247 14.94 -25.62 13.23
N ARG A 248 16.27 -25.69 13.17
CA ARG A 248 17.01 -26.88 13.63
C ARG A 248 16.77 -27.17 15.11
N ARG A 249 16.64 -26.11 15.93
CA ARG A 249 16.35 -26.28 17.36
C ARG A 249 14.94 -26.77 17.59
N ILE A 250 13.97 -26.28 16.84
CA ILE A 250 12.56 -26.73 16.86
C ILE A 250 12.49 -28.21 16.47
N GLU A 251 13.10 -28.62 15.36
CA GLU A 251 13.15 -30.01 14.91
C GLU A 251 13.78 -30.94 15.99
N TYR A 252 14.86 -30.49 16.61
CA TYR A 252 15.49 -31.23 17.72
C TYR A 252 14.54 -31.39 18.90
N LEU A 253 13.85 -30.31 19.31
CA LEU A 253 12.92 -30.36 20.45
C LEU A 253 11.69 -31.20 20.14
N GLU A 254 11.11 -31.11 18.93
CA GLU A 254 10.00 -31.94 18.48
C GLU A 254 10.37 -33.45 18.50
N LYS A 255 11.56 -33.77 17.97
CA LYS A 255 12.08 -35.15 18.02
C LYS A 255 12.27 -35.64 19.45
N HIS A 256 12.70 -34.76 20.36
CA HIS A 256 12.87 -35.09 21.78
C HIS A 256 11.52 -35.28 22.46
N LEU A 257 10.56 -34.39 22.26
CA LEU A 257 9.18 -34.46 22.78
C LEU A 257 8.45 -35.71 22.28
N ASN A 258 8.64 -36.07 21.01
CA ASN A 258 8.09 -37.28 20.42
C ASN A 258 8.86 -38.58 20.73
N SER A 259 9.94 -38.49 21.52
CA SER A 259 10.67 -39.67 21.90
C SER A 259 9.85 -40.61 22.77
N LYS A 260 10.06 -41.94 22.64
CA LYS A 260 9.32 -42.96 23.41
C LYS A 260 9.41 -42.68 24.92
N ARG A 261 10.52 -42.16 25.42
CA ARG A 261 10.71 -41.82 26.85
C ARG A 261 9.73 -40.75 27.34
N VAL A 262 9.61 -39.64 26.58
CA VAL A 262 8.68 -38.56 26.93
C VAL A 262 7.22 -39.02 26.78
N GLN A 263 6.89 -39.81 25.76
CA GLN A 263 5.56 -40.42 25.64
C GLN A 263 5.20 -41.34 26.80
N ILE A 264 6.15 -42.15 27.29
CA ILE A 264 5.94 -43.03 28.47
C ILE A 264 5.74 -42.15 29.72
N ILE A 265 6.54 -41.13 29.93
CA ILE A 265 6.39 -40.22 31.08
C ILE A 265 5.05 -39.52 31.06
N ASN A 266 4.63 -38.97 29.90
CA ASN A 266 3.35 -38.33 29.76
C ASN A 266 2.18 -39.30 29.99
N LYS A 267 2.32 -40.55 29.55
CA LYS A 267 1.32 -41.61 29.82
C LYS A 267 1.24 -41.97 31.32
N ILE A 268 2.36 -42.03 32.01
CA ILE A 268 2.43 -42.23 33.48
C ILE A 268 1.77 -41.05 34.20
N LEU A 269 2.11 -39.81 33.84
CA LEU A 269 1.56 -38.59 34.45
C LEU A 269 0.05 -38.44 34.21
N SER A 270 -0.49 -38.95 33.08
CA SER A 270 -1.91 -38.94 32.80
C SER A 270 -2.70 -39.92 33.70
N ILE A 271 -2.04 -40.94 34.24
CA ILE A 271 -2.66 -41.92 35.19
C ILE A 271 -2.83 -41.30 36.60
N PHE A 272 -1.99 -40.29 36.92
CA PHE A 272 -2.02 -39.65 38.24
C PHE A 272 -2.71 -38.29 38.26
N LYS A 273 -3.36 -37.90 37.15
CA LYS A 273 -4.30 -36.73 37.12
C LYS A 273 -5.65 -37.20 37.61
N PHE A 274 -5.90 -36.99 38.90
CA PHE A 274 -7.23 -36.95 39.52
C PHE A 274 -7.91 -35.64 39.21
#